data_0dafa9bb6b632608667e9b81cc4b497a
#
_entry.id   0dafa9bb6b632608667e9b81cc4b497a
#
_cell.length_a   1.000
_cell.length_b   1.000
_cell.length_c   1.000
_cell.angle_alpha   90.00
_cell.angle_beta   90.00
_cell.angle_gamma   90.00
#
_symmetry.space_group_name_H-M   'P 1'
#
loop_
_entity.id
_entity.type
_entity.pdbx_description
1 polymer ?
#
loop_
_entity_poly.entity_id
_entity_poly.type
_entity_poly.pdbx_seq_one_letter_code
_entity_poly.pdbx_strand_id
1 'polypeptide(L)'
;MTVGIAAYGLEAGRAVLEGVLATEVLGRGSIGGFVVFSVLDEHGQHQQVSLQCGGITALDDFDLRPGVRCAAAISSGPNRPEPLSQFLAGRDGLGLVTGHRLPQRIGSSGLPLNSSALERMAQGHAPHEAVQSETKENPEADFGLIAVAADGKIGFGNSARVQRRVDLLEVSRLEKEAGFAMLGNSIYFNNACRDHVAIGDLIWSRLTGSSSKNFIAKLGRPAPVSVSEEDWIEIDDDGGVLGIGRADPWWPAAEGITSVVYSGMPVWRNSSLAGTCLTEVFATLGNGLATPHASHQYHFAVRRS
;
A
#
# COMPACT_ATOMS: atom_id res chain seq x y z
N MET A 1 6.44 -11.98 -4.35
CA MET A 1 5.44 -11.23 -3.61
C MET A 1 4.94 -10.11 -4.46
N THR A 2 3.65 -9.86 -4.45
CA THR A 2 3.05 -8.77 -5.22
C THR A 2 1.74 -8.40 -4.58
N VAL A 3 1.43 -7.12 -4.52
CA VAL A 3 0.12 -6.58 -4.16
C VAL A 3 -0.40 -5.69 -5.27
N GLY A 4 -1.67 -5.87 -5.64
CA GLY A 4 -2.43 -4.95 -6.46
C GLY A 4 -3.55 -4.35 -5.62
N ILE A 5 -3.79 -3.06 -5.74
CA ILE A 5 -4.88 -2.34 -5.08
C ILE A 5 -5.54 -1.44 -6.09
N ALA A 6 -6.86 -1.40 -6.11
CA ALA A 6 -7.61 -0.38 -6.84
C ALA A 6 -8.75 0.14 -5.98
N ALA A 7 -9.11 1.40 -6.18
CA ALA A 7 -10.15 2.08 -5.43
C ALA A 7 -10.90 3.11 -6.28
N TYR A 8 -12.15 3.38 -5.88
CA TYR A 8 -12.95 4.51 -6.33
C TYR A 8 -13.54 5.28 -5.14
N GLY A 9 -13.80 6.56 -5.32
CA GLY A 9 -14.29 7.48 -4.28
C GLY A 9 -13.46 8.75 -4.24
N LEU A 10 -13.86 9.72 -3.41
CA LEU A 10 -13.27 11.06 -3.39
C LEU A 10 -11.77 11.11 -3.13
N GLU A 11 -11.26 10.18 -2.32
CA GLU A 11 -9.86 10.09 -1.90
C GLU A 11 -9.19 8.82 -2.44
N ALA A 12 -9.66 8.30 -3.59
CA ALA A 12 -9.18 7.02 -4.14
C ALA A 12 -7.66 6.99 -4.31
N GLY A 13 -7.07 8.07 -4.82
CA GLY A 13 -5.62 8.17 -4.99
C GLY A 13 -4.85 7.99 -3.68
N ARG A 14 -5.22 8.78 -2.65
CA ARG A 14 -4.57 8.69 -1.34
C ARG A 14 -4.83 7.36 -0.65
N ALA A 15 -6.04 6.80 -0.81
CA ALA A 15 -6.39 5.51 -0.23
C ALA A 15 -5.55 4.36 -0.82
N VAL A 16 -5.29 4.38 -2.13
CA VAL A 16 -4.42 3.41 -2.79
C VAL A 16 -2.98 3.55 -2.33
N LEU A 17 -2.45 4.80 -2.26
CA LEU A 17 -1.09 5.06 -1.74
C LEU A 17 -0.94 4.56 -0.30
N GLU A 18 -1.88 4.88 0.59
CA GLU A 18 -1.86 4.45 1.99
C GLU A 18 -1.99 2.93 2.13
N GLY A 19 -2.80 2.29 1.28
CA GLY A 19 -2.94 0.83 1.25
C GLY A 19 -1.65 0.11 0.83
N VAL A 20 -0.94 0.64 -0.17
CA VAL A 20 0.37 0.11 -0.56
C VAL A 20 1.39 0.34 0.55
N LEU A 21 1.45 1.56 1.12
CA LEU A 21 2.34 1.88 2.24
C LEU A 21 2.08 0.96 3.44
N ALA A 22 0.81 0.78 3.82
CA ALA A 22 0.44 -0.13 4.91
C ALA A 22 0.89 -1.57 4.63
N THR A 23 0.79 -2.00 3.37
CA THR A 23 1.27 -3.33 2.97
C THR A 23 2.78 -3.45 3.08
N GLU A 24 3.53 -2.41 2.70
CA GLU A 24 4.99 -2.39 2.79
C GLU A 24 5.49 -2.29 4.24
N VAL A 25 4.75 -1.60 5.11
CA VAL A 25 5.06 -1.43 6.54
C VAL A 25 4.72 -2.67 7.37
N LEU A 26 3.51 -3.23 7.17
CA LEU A 26 3.00 -4.37 7.94
C LEU A 26 3.48 -5.71 7.38
N GLY A 27 3.65 -5.78 6.06
CA GLY A 27 4.06 -7.00 5.37
C GLY A 27 5.54 -7.32 5.56
N ARG A 28 5.85 -8.60 5.50
CA ARG A 28 7.21 -9.13 5.47
C ARG A 28 7.43 -9.88 4.18
N GLY A 29 8.65 -9.74 3.64
CA GLY A 29 9.07 -10.37 2.42
C GLY A 29 9.64 -9.36 1.42
N SER A 30 9.78 -9.76 0.13
CA SER A 30 10.30 -8.86 -0.91
C SER A 30 9.16 -7.96 -1.44
N ILE A 31 8.78 -6.96 -0.67
CA ILE A 31 7.82 -5.89 -0.98
C ILE A 31 8.51 -4.53 -0.77
N GLY A 32 7.94 -3.44 -1.28
CA GLY A 32 8.54 -2.10 -1.15
C GLY A 32 9.75 -1.88 -2.07
N GLY A 33 9.82 -2.60 -3.18
CA GLY A 33 10.80 -2.37 -4.24
C GLY A 33 10.19 -1.57 -5.38
N PHE A 34 9.69 -2.29 -6.37
CA PHE A 34 9.00 -1.75 -7.54
C PHE A 34 7.58 -1.28 -7.21
N VAL A 35 7.15 -0.19 -7.85
CA VAL A 35 5.77 0.28 -7.81
C VAL A 35 5.35 0.87 -9.15
N VAL A 36 4.10 0.62 -9.57
CA VAL A 36 3.38 1.41 -10.58
C VAL A 36 2.12 1.94 -9.92
N PHE A 37 1.90 3.24 -10.02
CA PHE A 37 0.72 3.93 -9.52
C PHE A 37 0.05 4.68 -10.65
N SER A 38 -1.26 4.56 -10.77
CA SER A 38 -2.07 5.22 -11.79
C SER A 38 -3.32 5.81 -11.19
N VAL A 39 -3.72 6.93 -11.78
CA VAL A 39 -4.99 7.61 -11.45
C VAL A 39 -5.72 8.02 -12.72
N LEU A 40 -7.04 8.15 -12.62
CA LEU A 40 -7.82 9.02 -13.50
C LEU A 40 -8.07 10.32 -12.75
N ASP A 41 -7.62 11.43 -13.30
CA ASP A 41 -7.81 12.75 -12.71
C ASP A 41 -9.29 13.20 -12.80
N GLU A 42 -9.57 14.40 -12.32
CA GLU A 42 -10.91 14.99 -12.33
C GLU A 42 -11.54 15.17 -13.73
N HIS A 43 -10.70 15.18 -14.76
CA HIS A 43 -11.10 15.22 -16.17
C HIS A 43 -11.15 13.84 -16.83
N GLY A 44 -10.88 12.79 -16.05
CA GLY A 44 -10.81 11.41 -16.52
C GLY A 44 -9.52 11.08 -17.30
N GLN A 45 -8.50 11.95 -17.25
CA GLN A 45 -7.23 11.67 -17.93
C GLN A 45 -6.38 10.70 -17.12
N HIS A 46 -5.81 9.72 -17.81
CA HIS A 46 -4.95 8.73 -17.21
C HIS A 46 -3.54 9.30 -16.96
N GLN A 47 -3.11 9.24 -15.71
CA GLN A 47 -1.76 9.58 -15.31
C GLN A 47 -1.12 8.37 -14.64
N GLN A 48 0.15 8.10 -14.95
CA GLN A 48 0.88 6.96 -14.41
C GLN A 48 2.30 7.36 -14.03
N VAL A 49 2.76 6.87 -12.89
CA VAL A 49 4.15 6.93 -12.44
C VAL A 49 4.63 5.53 -12.07
N SER A 50 5.91 5.26 -12.30
CA SER A 50 6.51 3.98 -11.97
C SER A 50 7.94 4.14 -11.49
N LEU A 51 8.33 3.34 -10.49
CA LEU A 51 9.66 3.29 -9.92
C LEU A 51 10.13 1.85 -9.75
N GLN A 52 11.41 1.61 -10.01
CA GLN A 52 12.02 0.27 -9.92
C GLN A 52 12.41 -0.12 -8.50
N CYS A 53 12.65 0.86 -7.63
CA CYS A 53 13.06 0.66 -6.24
C CYS A 53 12.56 1.78 -5.34
N GLY A 54 12.54 1.54 -4.02
CA GLY A 54 12.11 2.50 -3.00
C GLY A 54 10.65 2.40 -2.61
N GLY A 55 9.88 1.53 -3.27
CA GLY A 55 8.47 1.33 -2.96
C GLY A 55 7.62 2.58 -3.11
N ILE A 56 6.48 2.59 -2.43
CA ILE A 56 5.51 3.70 -2.52
C ILE A 56 6.05 5.00 -1.92
N THR A 57 6.97 4.92 -0.94
CA THR A 57 7.55 6.10 -0.28
C THR A 57 8.45 6.91 -1.19
N ALA A 58 8.97 6.31 -2.26
CA ALA A 58 9.72 7.04 -3.28
C ALA A 58 8.82 7.87 -4.22
N LEU A 59 7.50 7.81 -4.06
CA LEU A 59 6.52 8.65 -4.74
C LEU A 59 6.08 9.88 -3.90
N ASP A 60 6.75 10.19 -2.81
CA ASP A 60 6.36 11.31 -1.92
C ASP A 60 6.26 12.66 -2.67
N ASP A 61 7.03 12.84 -3.75
CA ASP A 61 6.98 14.02 -4.62
C ASP A 61 5.90 13.96 -5.73
N PHE A 62 5.14 12.87 -5.80
CA PHE A 62 4.06 12.78 -6.77
C PHE A 62 2.91 13.70 -6.36
N ASP A 63 2.68 14.76 -7.16
CA ASP A 63 1.61 15.73 -6.93
C ASP A 63 0.23 15.09 -7.18
N LEU A 64 -0.26 14.39 -6.16
CA LEU A 64 -1.60 13.82 -6.19
C LEU A 64 -2.64 14.94 -5.98
N ARG A 65 -3.18 15.43 -7.07
CA ARG A 65 -4.21 16.46 -7.04
C ARG A 65 -5.45 16.01 -6.28
N PRO A 66 -6.13 16.91 -5.55
CA PRO A 66 -7.46 16.63 -5.00
C PRO A 66 -8.44 16.22 -6.10
N GLY A 67 -9.43 15.39 -5.75
CA GLY A 67 -10.50 15.02 -6.68
C GLY A 67 -10.25 13.80 -7.55
N VAL A 68 -9.13 13.11 -7.37
CA VAL A 68 -8.90 11.79 -7.99
C VAL A 68 -9.90 10.79 -7.47
N ARG A 69 -10.82 10.35 -8.34
CA ARG A 69 -11.91 9.42 -7.99
C ARG A 69 -11.66 7.97 -8.36
N CYS A 70 -10.62 7.70 -9.12
CA CYS A 70 -10.27 6.35 -9.58
C CYS A 70 -8.75 6.20 -9.54
N ALA A 71 -8.26 5.21 -8.81
CA ALA A 71 -6.84 4.96 -8.66
C ALA A 71 -6.54 3.47 -8.58
N ALA A 72 -5.34 3.09 -8.99
CA ALA A 72 -4.82 1.73 -8.88
C ALA A 72 -3.31 1.73 -8.69
N ALA A 73 -2.79 0.69 -8.04
CA ALA A 73 -1.36 0.45 -7.92
C ALA A 73 -1.03 -1.04 -7.99
N ILE A 74 0.22 -1.32 -8.33
CA ILE A 74 0.85 -2.62 -8.13
C ILE A 74 2.23 -2.37 -7.50
N SER A 75 2.53 -3.10 -6.41
CA SER A 75 3.84 -3.07 -5.75
C SER A 75 4.38 -4.48 -5.55
N SER A 76 5.69 -4.60 -5.56
CA SER A 76 6.40 -5.87 -5.42
C SER A 76 7.84 -5.65 -4.96
N GLY A 77 8.65 -6.72 -4.95
CA GLY A 77 10.10 -6.61 -4.80
C GLY A 77 10.77 -5.91 -6.00
N PRO A 78 12.03 -5.52 -5.88
CA PRO A 78 12.77 -4.76 -6.91
C PRO A 78 13.05 -5.59 -8.19
N ASN A 79 13.64 -4.92 -9.18
CA ASN A 79 14.15 -5.53 -10.41
C ASN A 79 13.06 -6.20 -11.27
N ARG A 80 12.01 -5.46 -11.59
CA ARG A 80 10.98 -5.91 -12.53
C ARG A 80 11.38 -5.59 -13.96
N PRO A 81 10.95 -6.43 -14.96
CA PRO A 81 11.26 -6.18 -16.35
C PRO A 81 10.61 -4.90 -16.87
N GLU A 82 11.38 -4.13 -17.63
CA GLU A 82 10.89 -2.91 -18.28
C GLU A 82 10.09 -3.24 -19.59
N PRO A 83 9.17 -2.34 -19.99
CA PRO A 83 8.76 -1.12 -19.29
C PRO A 83 7.85 -1.42 -18.10
N LEU A 84 8.02 -0.71 -17.00
CA LEU A 84 7.22 -0.94 -15.77
C LEU A 84 5.72 -0.66 -15.98
N SER A 85 5.38 0.23 -16.90
CA SER A 85 3.99 0.55 -17.27
C SER A 85 3.18 -0.67 -17.74
N GLN A 86 3.82 -1.76 -18.17
CA GLN A 86 3.13 -2.98 -18.58
C GLN A 86 2.32 -3.65 -17.46
N PHE A 87 2.66 -3.39 -16.18
CA PHE A 87 2.03 -4.05 -15.04
C PHE A 87 0.68 -3.45 -14.64
N LEU A 88 0.35 -2.26 -15.15
CA LEU A 88 -0.92 -1.60 -14.91
C LEU A 88 -1.39 -0.91 -16.19
N ALA A 89 -2.56 -1.31 -16.69
CA ALA A 89 -3.17 -0.72 -17.87
C ALA A 89 -4.18 0.36 -17.47
N GLY A 90 -4.22 1.47 -18.21
CA GLY A 90 -5.16 2.55 -18.01
C GLY A 90 -5.58 3.21 -19.33
N ARG A 91 -6.79 3.79 -19.37
CA ARG A 91 -7.33 4.52 -20.51
C ARG A 91 -8.19 5.69 -20.03
N ASP A 92 -8.01 6.84 -20.69
CA ASP A 92 -8.76 8.07 -20.43
C ASP A 92 -10.27 7.81 -20.45
N GLY A 93 -10.97 8.33 -19.46
CA GLY A 93 -12.42 8.25 -19.31
C GLY A 93 -12.99 6.85 -19.09
N LEU A 94 -12.18 5.81 -19.14
CA LEU A 94 -12.65 4.42 -19.07
C LEU A 94 -12.35 3.78 -17.71
N GLY A 95 -11.09 3.65 -17.34
CA GLY A 95 -10.71 2.94 -16.12
C GLY A 95 -9.26 2.48 -16.09
N LEU A 96 -8.95 1.72 -15.04
CA LEU A 96 -7.63 1.17 -14.75
C LEU A 96 -7.73 -0.33 -14.47
N VAL A 97 -6.72 -1.10 -14.90
CA VAL A 97 -6.62 -2.54 -14.61
C VAL A 97 -5.24 -2.85 -14.06
N THR A 98 -5.21 -3.25 -12.80
CA THR A 98 -4.03 -3.73 -12.07
C THR A 98 -4.18 -5.19 -11.68
N GLY A 99 -3.28 -5.72 -10.87
CA GLY A 99 -3.41 -7.08 -10.36
C GLY A 99 -2.19 -7.51 -9.56
N HIS A 100 -2.02 -8.80 -9.46
CA HIS A 100 -0.83 -9.41 -8.85
C HIS A 100 -0.34 -10.60 -9.67
N ARG A 101 0.85 -11.10 -9.37
CA ARG A 101 1.57 -12.12 -10.15
C ARG A 101 1.97 -11.56 -11.51
N LEU A 102 1.35 -11.99 -12.59
CA LEU A 102 1.70 -11.67 -13.98
C LEU A 102 0.51 -11.07 -14.76
N PRO A 103 -0.04 -9.90 -14.34
CA PRO A 103 -1.18 -9.28 -15.03
C PRO A 103 -0.86 -8.87 -16.46
N GLN A 104 0.42 -8.63 -16.79
CA GLN A 104 0.93 -8.27 -18.11
C GLN A 104 1.19 -9.49 -19.02
N ARG A 105 0.99 -10.72 -18.55
CA ARG A 105 1.19 -11.92 -19.38
C ARG A 105 0.24 -11.92 -20.58
N ILE A 106 0.73 -12.35 -21.74
CA ILE A 106 -0.12 -12.53 -22.91
C ILE A 106 -1.11 -13.66 -22.65
N GLY A 107 -2.39 -13.35 -22.80
CA GLY A 107 -3.52 -14.26 -22.65
C GLY A 107 -3.94 -14.94 -23.95
N SER A 108 -5.06 -15.66 -23.90
CA SER A 108 -5.67 -16.35 -25.04
C SER A 108 -6.10 -15.42 -26.18
N SER A 109 -6.40 -14.15 -25.86
CA SER A 109 -6.73 -13.09 -26.84
C SER A 109 -5.53 -12.58 -27.64
N GLY A 110 -4.30 -12.98 -27.30
CA GLY A 110 -3.06 -12.44 -27.88
C GLY A 110 -2.65 -11.08 -27.29
N LEU A 111 -3.40 -10.53 -26.34
CA LEU A 111 -3.09 -9.29 -25.61
C LEU A 111 -2.60 -9.60 -24.19
N PRO A 112 -1.87 -8.65 -23.54
CA PRO A 112 -1.66 -8.70 -22.10
C PRO A 112 -3.00 -8.79 -21.35
N LEU A 113 -3.09 -9.61 -20.31
CA LEU A 113 -4.34 -9.89 -19.58
C LEU A 113 -4.99 -8.62 -19.01
N ASN A 114 -4.19 -7.71 -18.44
CA ASN A 114 -4.68 -6.41 -17.95
C ASN A 114 -5.20 -5.52 -19.10
N SER A 115 -4.51 -5.52 -20.25
CA SER A 115 -4.93 -4.76 -21.43
C SER A 115 -6.18 -5.38 -22.08
N SER A 116 -6.27 -6.70 -22.12
CA SER A 116 -7.45 -7.43 -22.63
C SER A 116 -8.68 -7.13 -21.79
N ALA A 117 -8.57 -7.13 -20.44
CA ALA A 117 -9.66 -6.74 -19.57
C ALA A 117 -10.10 -5.28 -19.78
N LEU A 118 -9.13 -4.35 -19.95
CA LEU A 118 -9.42 -2.96 -20.26
C LEU A 118 -10.13 -2.81 -21.62
N GLU A 119 -9.76 -3.60 -22.63
CA GLU A 119 -10.40 -3.60 -23.95
C GLU A 119 -11.85 -4.11 -23.89
N ARG A 120 -12.13 -5.13 -23.06
CA ARG A 120 -13.52 -5.57 -22.78
C ARG A 120 -14.35 -4.47 -22.13
N MET A 121 -13.76 -3.72 -21.19
CA MET A 121 -14.43 -2.55 -20.60
C MET A 121 -14.75 -1.49 -21.68
N ALA A 122 -13.83 -1.25 -22.63
CA ALA A 122 -14.07 -0.34 -23.75
C ALA A 122 -15.19 -0.81 -24.69
N GLN A 123 -15.43 -2.12 -24.75
CA GLN A 123 -16.55 -2.73 -25.50
C GLN A 123 -17.87 -2.69 -24.70
N GLY A 124 -17.87 -2.11 -23.49
CA GLY A 124 -19.07 -1.93 -22.67
C GLY A 124 -19.31 -3.00 -21.59
N HIS A 125 -18.39 -3.94 -21.41
CA HIS A 125 -18.46 -4.89 -20.29
C HIS A 125 -18.21 -4.19 -18.96
N ALA A 126 -18.93 -4.58 -17.93
CA ALA A 126 -18.64 -4.11 -16.58
C ALA A 126 -17.29 -4.66 -16.08
N PRO A 127 -16.57 -3.96 -15.17
CA PRO A 127 -15.26 -4.41 -14.69
C PRO A 127 -15.24 -5.86 -14.19
N HIS A 128 -16.29 -6.29 -13.48
CA HIS A 128 -16.37 -7.66 -12.97
C HIS A 128 -16.53 -8.70 -14.10
N GLU A 129 -17.28 -8.38 -15.15
CA GLU A 129 -17.46 -9.25 -16.31
C GLU A 129 -16.15 -9.36 -17.10
N ALA A 130 -15.44 -8.23 -17.29
CA ALA A 130 -14.16 -8.21 -17.96
C ALA A 130 -13.13 -9.08 -17.24
N VAL A 131 -12.98 -8.92 -15.93
CA VAL A 131 -12.08 -9.76 -15.12
C VAL A 131 -12.51 -11.22 -15.12
N GLN A 132 -13.81 -11.50 -14.98
CA GLN A 132 -14.34 -12.86 -14.97
C GLN A 132 -14.10 -13.58 -16.31
N SER A 133 -14.22 -12.88 -17.43
CA SER A 133 -13.91 -13.43 -18.76
C SER A 133 -12.43 -13.80 -18.86
N GLU A 134 -11.51 -12.90 -18.47
CA GLU A 134 -10.08 -13.19 -18.49
C GLU A 134 -9.70 -14.40 -17.64
N THR A 135 -10.26 -14.49 -16.41
CA THR A 135 -9.94 -15.61 -15.51
C THR A 135 -10.49 -16.95 -16.01
N LYS A 136 -11.65 -16.95 -16.67
CA LYS A 136 -12.26 -18.14 -17.28
C LYS A 136 -11.54 -18.61 -18.55
N GLU A 137 -11.13 -17.67 -19.40
CA GLU A 137 -10.45 -17.96 -20.67
C GLU A 137 -8.98 -18.35 -20.49
N ASN A 138 -8.38 -17.96 -19.34
CA ASN A 138 -6.97 -18.20 -19.01
C ASN A 138 -6.78 -18.90 -17.65
N PRO A 139 -7.45 -20.05 -17.38
CA PRO A 139 -7.52 -20.65 -16.04
C PRO A 139 -6.15 -21.07 -15.49
N GLU A 140 -5.21 -21.47 -16.37
CA GLU A 140 -3.87 -21.95 -15.98
C GLU A 140 -2.79 -20.83 -16.06
N ALA A 141 -3.17 -19.61 -16.41
CA ALA A 141 -2.26 -18.48 -16.34
C ALA A 141 -2.07 -18.02 -14.87
N ASP A 142 -0.88 -17.54 -14.53
CA ASP A 142 -0.50 -17.17 -13.16
C ASP A 142 -0.79 -15.69 -12.91
N PHE A 143 -2.05 -15.30 -12.69
CA PHE A 143 -2.47 -13.90 -12.51
C PHE A 143 -3.73 -13.76 -11.65
N GLY A 144 -3.87 -12.59 -11.03
CA GLY A 144 -5.12 -12.02 -10.57
C GLY A 144 -5.23 -10.60 -11.09
N LEU A 145 -6.44 -10.15 -11.37
CA LEU A 145 -6.76 -8.81 -11.87
C LEU A 145 -7.70 -8.07 -10.93
N ILE A 146 -7.55 -6.75 -10.92
CA ILE A 146 -8.49 -5.79 -10.36
C ILE A 146 -8.73 -4.73 -11.43
N ALA A 147 -9.97 -4.57 -11.86
CA ALA A 147 -10.39 -3.54 -12.79
C ALA A 147 -11.29 -2.52 -12.06
N VAL A 148 -11.01 -1.25 -12.23
CA VAL A 148 -11.83 -0.15 -11.70
C VAL A 148 -12.21 0.80 -12.84
N ALA A 149 -13.51 1.08 -12.98
CA ALA A 149 -14.02 1.98 -14.00
C ALA A 149 -14.16 3.42 -13.47
N ALA A 150 -14.09 4.38 -14.37
CA ALA A 150 -14.26 5.79 -14.06
C ALA A 150 -15.63 6.12 -13.42
N ASP A 151 -16.65 5.30 -13.66
CA ASP A 151 -18.00 5.42 -13.10
C ASP A 151 -18.15 4.84 -11.68
N GLY A 152 -17.05 4.39 -11.05
CA GLY A 152 -17.05 3.89 -9.68
C GLY A 152 -17.46 2.42 -9.55
N LYS A 153 -17.31 1.61 -10.60
CA LYS A 153 -17.48 0.16 -10.52
C LYS A 153 -16.13 -0.53 -10.42
N ILE A 154 -16.10 -1.65 -9.71
CA ILE A 154 -14.88 -2.44 -9.55
C ILE A 154 -15.20 -3.93 -9.75
N GLY A 155 -14.26 -4.65 -10.32
CA GLY A 155 -14.27 -6.10 -10.45
C GLY A 155 -12.89 -6.66 -10.19
N PHE A 156 -12.82 -7.83 -9.55
CA PHE A 156 -11.55 -8.48 -9.24
C PHE A 156 -11.70 -9.99 -9.21
N GLY A 157 -10.58 -10.68 -9.35
CA GLY A 157 -10.56 -12.13 -9.28
C GLY A 157 -9.22 -12.73 -9.65
N ASN A 158 -9.05 -13.97 -9.26
CA ASN A 158 -7.87 -14.79 -9.49
C ASN A 158 -8.17 -15.89 -10.52
N SER A 159 -7.20 -16.23 -11.37
CA SER A 159 -7.27 -17.44 -12.20
C SER A 159 -7.39 -18.71 -11.36
N ALA A 160 -7.91 -19.80 -11.94
CA ALA A 160 -8.02 -21.08 -11.24
C ALA A 160 -6.66 -21.59 -10.74
N ARG A 161 -5.58 -21.33 -11.47
CA ARG A 161 -4.21 -21.64 -11.03
C ARG A 161 -3.85 -20.90 -9.74
N VAL A 162 -4.11 -19.58 -9.69
CA VAL A 162 -3.78 -18.75 -8.53
C VAL A 162 -4.65 -19.11 -7.33
N GLN A 163 -5.93 -19.41 -7.54
CA GLN A 163 -6.85 -19.83 -6.45
C GLN A 163 -6.40 -21.09 -5.69
N ARG A 164 -5.56 -21.93 -6.28
CA ARG A 164 -4.98 -23.12 -5.60
C ARG A 164 -3.87 -22.77 -4.58
N ARG A 165 -3.46 -21.52 -4.49
CA ARG A 165 -2.41 -21.07 -3.55
C ARG A 165 -2.98 -20.87 -2.17
N VAL A 166 -2.16 -21.11 -1.14
CA VAL A 166 -2.52 -20.96 0.28
C VAL A 166 -2.07 -19.62 0.88
N ASP A 167 -1.34 -18.82 0.11
CA ASP A 167 -0.69 -17.57 0.54
C ASP A 167 -1.28 -16.34 -0.15
N LEU A 168 -2.56 -16.44 -0.51
CA LEU A 168 -3.29 -15.33 -1.13
C LEU A 168 -3.77 -14.34 -0.07
N LEU A 169 -3.76 -13.08 -0.48
CA LEU A 169 -4.36 -11.97 0.21
C LEU A 169 -5.49 -11.42 -0.66
N GLU A 170 -6.69 -11.35 -0.09
CA GLU A 170 -7.84 -10.74 -0.73
C GLU A 170 -8.63 -9.96 0.30
N VAL A 171 -8.79 -8.66 0.06
CA VAL A 171 -9.57 -7.75 0.90
C VAL A 171 -10.35 -6.83 0.00
N SER A 172 -11.63 -6.67 0.26
CA SER A 172 -12.47 -5.73 -0.50
C SER A 172 -13.59 -5.17 0.36
N ARG A 173 -13.98 -3.95 0.04
CA ARG A 173 -15.21 -3.33 0.53
C ARG A 173 -15.76 -2.45 -0.58
N LEU A 174 -17.01 -2.71 -0.96
CA LEU A 174 -17.68 -2.04 -2.07
C LEU A 174 -18.99 -1.45 -1.57
N GLU A 175 -19.12 -0.13 -1.69
CA GLU A 175 -20.33 0.63 -1.42
C GLU A 175 -20.63 1.55 -2.62
N LYS A 176 -21.76 2.24 -2.62
CA LYS A 176 -22.20 3.04 -3.76
C LYS A 176 -21.24 4.17 -4.13
N GLU A 177 -20.74 4.90 -3.13
CA GLU A 177 -19.95 6.12 -3.33
C GLU A 177 -18.42 5.90 -3.20
N ALA A 178 -18.02 4.77 -2.63
CA ALA A 178 -16.64 4.44 -2.40
C ALA A 178 -16.43 2.93 -2.37
N GLY A 179 -15.27 2.47 -2.83
CA GLY A 179 -14.92 1.07 -2.73
C GLY A 179 -13.47 0.80 -3.09
N PHE A 180 -12.98 -0.33 -2.64
CA PHE A 180 -11.66 -0.82 -2.99
C PHE A 180 -11.63 -2.34 -3.09
N ALA A 181 -10.65 -2.83 -3.83
CA ALA A 181 -10.23 -4.22 -3.80
C ALA A 181 -8.70 -4.30 -3.74
N MET A 182 -8.22 -5.30 -3.03
CA MET A 182 -6.81 -5.62 -2.86
C MET A 182 -6.61 -7.11 -3.09
N LEU A 183 -5.70 -7.46 -3.99
CA LEU A 183 -5.24 -8.82 -4.23
C LEU A 183 -3.74 -8.90 -4.03
N GLY A 184 -3.27 -9.97 -3.41
CA GLY A 184 -1.84 -10.16 -3.21
C GLY A 184 -1.44 -11.61 -3.00
N ASN A 185 -0.13 -11.85 -2.97
CA ASN A 185 0.41 -13.17 -2.70
C ASN A 185 1.78 -13.10 -2.01
N SER A 186 2.05 -14.10 -1.17
CA SER A 186 3.33 -14.29 -0.49
C SER A 186 3.74 -13.09 0.39
N ILE A 187 2.78 -12.32 0.87
CA ILE A 187 2.98 -11.26 1.85
C ILE A 187 2.65 -11.87 3.20
N TYR A 188 3.64 -11.90 4.08
CA TYR A 188 3.51 -12.53 5.40
C TYR A 188 3.37 -11.46 6.46
N PHE A 189 2.46 -11.68 7.40
CA PHE A 189 2.20 -10.78 8.50
C PHE A 189 2.53 -11.45 9.83
N ASN A 190 2.77 -10.67 10.86
CA ASN A 190 2.96 -11.18 12.21
C ASN A 190 1.61 -11.69 12.75
N ASN A 191 1.56 -12.91 13.30
CA ASN A 191 0.34 -13.56 13.78
C ASN A 191 -0.41 -12.79 14.89
N ALA A 192 0.24 -11.85 15.55
CA ALA A 192 -0.41 -10.99 16.57
C ALA A 192 -1.40 -9.97 15.98
N CYS A 193 -1.37 -9.76 14.67
CA CYS A 193 -2.18 -8.78 13.97
C CYS A 193 -2.88 -9.46 12.79
N ARG A 194 -4.18 -9.30 12.66
CA ARG A 194 -4.92 -9.57 11.42
C ARG A 194 -4.61 -8.44 10.43
N ASP A 195 -3.38 -8.38 9.96
CA ASP A 195 -2.81 -7.18 9.31
C ASP A 195 -3.44 -6.88 7.96
N HIS A 196 -3.96 -7.88 7.25
CA HIS A 196 -4.76 -7.65 6.04
C HIS A 196 -6.07 -6.90 6.33
N VAL A 197 -6.70 -7.14 7.49
CA VAL A 197 -7.87 -6.37 7.94
C VAL A 197 -7.45 -4.95 8.29
N ALA A 198 -6.31 -4.77 8.93
CA ALA A 198 -5.77 -3.44 9.26
C ALA A 198 -5.48 -2.61 8.00
N ILE A 199 -4.96 -3.23 6.95
CA ILE A 199 -4.75 -2.56 5.65
C ILE A 199 -6.09 -2.14 5.05
N GLY A 200 -7.08 -3.03 5.03
CA GLY A 200 -8.43 -2.72 4.56
C GLY A 200 -9.09 -1.57 5.34
N ASP A 201 -8.94 -1.56 6.66
CA ASP A 201 -9.44 -0.48 7.52
C ASP A 201 -8.77 0.87 7.20
N LEU A 202 -7.46 0.89 6.93
CA LEU A 202 -6.72 2.11 6.56
C LEU A 202 -7.20 2.64 5.20
N ILE A 203 -7.30 1.78 4.18
CA ILE A 203 -7.82 2.15 2.86
C ILE A 203 -9.23 2.72 3.01
N TRP A 204 -10.11 2.03 3.75
CA TRP A 204 -11.49 2.44 3.93
C TRP A 204 -11.62 3.76 4.69
N SER A 205 -10.84 3.91 5.75
CA SER A 205 -10.78 5.16 6.53
C SER A 205 -10.39 6.35 5.64
N ARG A 206 -9.39 6.17 4.79
CA ARG A 206 -8.94 7.22 3.86
C ARG A 206 -10.02 7.55 2.82
N LEU A 207 -10.69 6.54 2.26
CA LEU A 207 -11.76 6.73 1.28
C LEU A 207 -12.96 7.49 1.82
N THR A 208 -13.32 7.26 3.08
CA THR A 208 -14.60 7.71 3.65
C THR A 208 -14.47 8.78 4.73
N GLY A 209 -13.26 9.09 5.18
CA GLY A 209 -13.03 9.95 6.34
C GLY A 209 -13.44 9.32 7.68
N SER A 210 -13.78 8.03 7.70
CA SER A 210 -14.12 7.31 8.93
C SER A 210 -12.88 7.05 9.79
N SER A 211 -13.06 6.89 11.11
CA SER A 211 -11.95 6.55 11.99
C SER A 211 -11.44 5.14 11.72
N SER A 212 -10.13 4.97 11.56
CA SER A 212 -9.48 3.66 11.55
C SER A 212 -9.02 3.26 12.95
N LYS A 213 -8.99 1.94 13.20
CA LYS A 213 -8.34 1.38 14.40
C LYS A 213 -6.82 1.46 14.35
N ASN A 214 -6.26 1.76 13.18
CA ASN A 214 -4.84 1.87 12.96
C ASN A 214 -4.52 3.18 12.25
N PHE A 215 -3.26 3.59 12.32
CA PHE A 215 -2.70 4.67 11.50
C PHE A 215 -1.22 4.42 11.25
N ILE A 216 -0.66 5.09 10.24
CA ILE A 216 0.76 5.06 9.95
C ILE A 216 1.41 6.32 10.50
N ALA A 217 2.49 6.14 11.26
CA ALA A 217 3.36 7.22 11.72
C ALA A 217 4.73 7.09 11.03
N LYS A 218 5.57 8.13 11.13
CA LYS A 218 6.87 8.15 10.44
C LYS A 218 7.97 8.85 11.24
N LEU A 219 9.17 8.29 11.21
CA LEU A 219 10.40 8.95 11.58
C LEU A 219 10.93 9.71 10.34
N GLY A 220 10.27 10.80 9.94
CA GLY A 220 10.58 11.51 8.69
C GLY A 220 11.72 12.54 8.81
N ARG A 221 12.20 12.80 10.03
CA ARG A 221 13.29 13.74 10.36
C ARG A 221 14.05 13.24 11.58
N PRO A 222 15.27 13.74 11.84
CA PRO A 222 15.98 13.42 13.09
C PRO A 222 15.11 13.74 14.31
N ALA A 223 14.97 12.78 15.22
CA ALA A 223 14.21 12.90 16.47
C ALA A 223 15.13 12.71 17.67
N PRO A 224 15.00 13.53 18.75
CA PRO A 224 15.80 13.36 19.96
C PRO A 224 15.49 12.05 20.66
N VAL A 225 16.54 11.41 21.17
CA VAL A 225 16.46 10.24 22.04
C VAL A 225 16.83 10.67 23.45
N SER A 226 15.94 10.46 24.41
CA SER A 226 16.13 10.86 25.81
C SER A 226 16.00 9.67 26.74
N VAL A 227 16.62 9.75 27.92
CA VAL A 227 16.40 8.80 29.01
C VAL A 227 15.04 9.06 29.65
N SER A 228 14.28 8.00 29.92
CA SER A 228 12.98 8.06 30.57
C SER A 228 12.76 6.83 31.45
N GLU A 229 11.68 6.80 32.24
CA GLU A 229 11.35 5.63 33.06
C GLU A 229 10.89 4.43 32.24
N GLU A 230 10.22 4.69 31.11
CA GLU A 230 9.70 3.67 30.19
C GLU A 230 10.03 4.06 28.75
N ASP A 231 10.02 3.08 27.84
CA ASP A 231 10.16 3.31 26.40
C ASP A 231 8.86 3.93 25.86
N TRP A 232 8.96 4.98 25.06
CA TRP A 232 7.82 5.65 24.43
C TRP A 232 8.22 6.36 23.13
N ILE A 233 7.22 6.69 22.33
CA ILE A 233 7.33 7.52 21.13
C ILE A 233 6.34 8.67 21.26
N GLU A 234 6.76 9.90 20.98
CA GLU A 234 5.88 11.04 20.84
C GLU A 234 5.77 11.45 19.38
N ILE A 235 4.55 11.70 18.90
CA ILE A 235 4.25 12.09 17.52
C ILE A 235 3.46 13.40 17.50
N ASP A 236 3.60 14.14 16.40
CA ASP A 236 2.76 15.29 16.06
C ASP A 236 1.38 14.85 15.51
N ASP A 237 0.54 15.82 15.15
CA ASP A 237 -0.80 15.57 14.60
C ASP A 237 -0.76 14.85 13.25
N ASP A 238 0.30 15.04 12.47
CA ASP A 238 0.52 14.40 11.16
C ASP A 238 1.19 13.01 11.27
N GLY A 239 1.48 12.56 12.49
CA GLY A 239 2.14 11.27 12.76
C GLY A 239 3.66 11.30 12.63
N GLY A 240 4.27 12.47 12.52
CA GLY A 240 5.73 12.64 12.54
C GLY A 240 6.29 12.47 13.96
N VAL A 241 7.38 11.68 14.09
CA VAL A 241 8.03 11.50 15.41
C VAL A 241 8.66 12.80 15.87
N LEU A 242 8.32 13.22 17.10
CA LEU A 242 8.86 14.38 17.81
C LEU A 242 9.99 13.99 18.76
N GLY A 243 9.91 12.83 19.39
CA GLY A 243 10.88 12.33 20.35
C GLY A 243 10.71 10.86 20.67
N ILE A 244 11.75 10.25 21.22
CA ILE A 244 11.81 8.85 21.61
C ILE A 244 12.39 8.78 23.03
N GLY A 245 11.61 8.27 23.98
CA GLY A 245 12.05 7.97 25.33
C GLY A 245 12.57 6.54 25.42
N ARG A 246 13.65 6.34 26.16
CA ARG A 246 14.26 5.02 26.36
C ARG A 246 14.60 4.80 27.83
N ALA A 247 14.19 3.66 28.38
CA ALA A 247 14.44 3.33 29.77
C ALA A 247 15.92 3.03 30.07
N ASP A 248 16.66 2.57 29.07
CA ASP A 248 18.10 2.32 29.20
C ASP A 248 18.89 3.62 28.92
N PRO A 249 19.69 4.10 29.90
CA PRO A 249 20.48 5.33 29.77
C PRO A 249 21.61 5.29 28.73
N TRP A 250 21.90 4.13 28.17
CA TRP A 250 22.86 3.97 27.08
C TRP A 250 22.43 4.66 25.78
N TRP A 251 21.14 4.73 25.51
CA TRP A 251 20.61 5.12 24.21
C TRP A 251 20.99 6.51 23.72
N PRO A 252 20.99 7.59 24.53
CA PRO A 252 21.38 8.91 24.04
C PRO A 252 22.85 9.01 23.61
N ALA A 253 23.71 8.13 24.14
CA ALA A 253 25.14 8.05 23.78
C ALA A 253 25.44 6.99 22.70
N ALA A 254 24.44 6.25 22.26
CA ALA A 254 24.61 5.19 21.29
C ALA A 254 24.93 5.75 19.88
N GLU A 255 25.74 5.02 19.14
CA GLU A 255 26.08 5.33 17.77
C GLU A 255 25.85 4.11 16.86
N GLY A 256 25.49 4.35 15.60
CA GLY A 256 25.28 3.31 14.59
C GLY A 256 23.81 3.01 14.30
N ILE A 257 23.56 2.02 13.46
CA ILE A 257 22.21 1.64 13.03
C ILE A 257 21.62 0.65 14.02
N THR A 258 20.41 0.96 14.51
CA THR A 258 19.70 0.07 15.43
C THR A 258 18.17 0.28 15.32
N SER A 259 17.39 -0.64 15.90
CA SER A 259 15.95 -0.53 16.03
C SER A 259 15.60 0.51 17.09
N VAL A 260 15.05 1.64 16.68
CA VAL A 260 14.68 2.75 17.57
C VAL A 260 13.19 2.75 17.93
N VAL A 261 12.37 2.12 17.10
CA VAL A 261 10.94 1.88 17.31
C VAL A 261 10.69 0.38 17.18
N TYR A 262 9.91 -0.20 18.07
CA TYR A 262 9.56 -1.63 18.02
C TYR A 262 8.13 -1.89 18.49
N SER A 263 7.61 -3.06 18.13
CA SER A 263 6.26 -3.48 18.49
C SER A 263 6.06 -3.50 20.02
N GLY A 264 4.96 -2.91 20.45
CA GLY A 264 4.60 -2.80 21.87
C GLY A 264 4.93 -1.45 22.51
N MET A 265 5.77 -0.60 21.88
CA MET A 265 6.03 0.74 22.44
C MET A 265 4.75 1.59 22.44
N PRO A 266 4.43 2.27 23.57
CA PRO A 266 3.35 3.25 23.60
C PRO A 266 3.69 4.47 22.74
N VAL A 267 2.69 4.95 22.03
CA VAL A 267 2.77 6.12 21.14
C VAL A 267 1.88 7.21 21.73
N TRP A 268 2.46 8.36 22.00
CA TRP A 268 1.81 9.51 22.59
C TRP A 268 1.61 10.62 21.55
N ARG A 269 0.52 11.35 21.69
CA ARG A 269 0.20 12.55 20.91
C ARG A 269 -0.41 13.59 21.83
N ASN A 270 0.19 14.78 21.90
CA ASN A 270 -0.31 15.87 22.76
C ASN A 270 -0.55 15.39 24.20
N SER A 271 0.42 14.68 24.79
CA SER A 271 0.35 14.10 26.13
C SER A 271 -0.76 13.07 26.37
N SER A 272 -1.42 12.58 25.32
CA SER A 272 -2.43 11.52 25.38
C SER A 272 -1.94 10.26 24.72
N LEU A 273 -2.26 9.10 25.27
CA LEU A 273 -1.92 7.81 24.64
C LEU A 273 -2.70 7.65 23.34
N ALA A 274 -1.99 7.73 22.22
CA ALA A 274 -2.55 7.58 20.87
C ALA A 274 -2.70 6.12 20.47
N GLY A 275 -1.85 5.23 21.01
CA GLY A 275 -1.90 3.82 20.69
C GLY A 275 -0.61 3.07 21.01
N THR A 276 -0.45 1.91 20.37
CA THR A 276 0.70 1.02 20.53
C THR A 276 1.32 0.71 19.16
N CYS A 277 2.63 0.80 19.07
CA CYS A 277 3.39 0.47 17.88
C CYS A 277 3.23 -1.01 17.50
N LEU A 278 3.07 -1.31 16.21
CA LEU A 278 2.91 -2.67 15.68
C LEU A 278 4.16 -3.16 14.94
N THR A 279 4.99 -2.27 14.45
CA THR A 279 6.12 -2.60 13.59
C THR A 279 7.42 -1.99 14.11
N GLU A 280 8.52 -2.20 13.41
CA GLU A 280 9.85 -1.82 13.80
C GLU A 280 10.43 -0.79 12.82
N VAL A 281 11.19 0.18 13.34
CA VAL A 281 11.96 1.15 12.54
C VAL A 281 13.41 1.11 12.96
N PHE A 282 14.29 0.95 11.97
CA PHE A 282 15.73 1.11 12.12
C PHE A 282 16.13 2.55 11.76
N ALA A 283 16.98 3.14 12.58
CA ALA A 283 17.52 4.47 12.37
C ALA A 283 19.02 4.51 12.70
N THR A 284 19.70 5.51 12.20
CA THR A 284 21.06 5.82 12.61
C THR A 284 21.02 6.66 13.88
N LEU A 285 21.62 6.14 14.95
CA LEU A 285 21.85 6.89 16.18
C LEU A 285 23.16 7.66 16.11
N GLY A 286 23.18 8.85 16.66
CA GLY A 286 24.35 9.68 16.83
C GLY A 286 24.00 11.01 17.49
N ASN A 287 24.85 11.48 18.41
CA ASN A 287 24.66 12.75 19.12
C ASN A 287 23.28 12.90 19.79
N GLY A 288 22.72 11.83 20.32
CA GLY A 288 21.40 11.83 20.95
C GLY A 288 20.22 11.96 19.99
N LEU A 289 20.43 11.74 18.70
CA LEU A 289 19.39 11.78 17.67
C LEU A 289 19.20 10.42 16.99
N ALA A 290 17.98 10.07 16.70
CA ALA A 290 17.60 9.00 15.79
C ALA A 290 17.29 9.60 14.40
N THR A 291 18.13 9.31 13.43
CA THR A 291 18.02 9.84 12.05
C THR A 291 17.49 8.75 11.13
N PRO A 292 16.46 9.02 10.28
CA PRO A 292 15.98 8.06 9.31
C PRO A 292 17.12 7.50 8.47
N HIS A 293 17.15 6.19 8.26
CA HIS A 293 18.15 5.54 7.43
C HIS A 293 17.59 5.29 6.03
N ALA A 294 18.21 5.86 5.00
CA ALA A 294 17.70 5.89 3.61
C ALA A 294 17.40 4.51 3.00
N SER A 295 18.07 3.45 3.48
CA SER A 295 17.85 2.07 2.98
C SER A 295 16.80 1.29 3.79
N HIS A 296 16.17 1.88 4.79
CA HIS A 296 15.22 1.22 5.67
C HIS A 296 13.87 1.93 5.67
N GLN A 297 12.81 1.17 5.89
CA GLN A 297 11.48 1.73 6.08
C GLN A 297 11.46 2.58 7.36
N TYR A 298 11.08 3.84 7.24
CA TYR A 298 10.99 4.80 8.35
C TYR A 298 9.54 5.06 8.79
N HIS A 299 8.57 4.45 8.14
CA HIS A 299 7.17 4.43 8.59
C HIS A 299 6.91 3.24 9.51
N PHE A 300 5.98 3.41 10.42
CA PHE A 300 5.53 2.34 11.30
C PHE A 300 4.03 2.39 11.55
N ALA A 301 3.44 1.23 11.76
CA ALA A 301 2.02 1.12 12.04
C ALA A 301 1.74 1.22 13.54
N VAL A 302 0.67 1.91 13.88
CA VAL A 302 0.19 2.11 15.25
C VAL A 302 -1.26 1.65 15.34
N ARG A 303 -1.58 0.84 16.37
CA ARG A 303 -2.95 0.51 16.74
C ARG A 303 -3.42 1.55 17.76
N ARG A 304 -4.55 2.19 17.49
CA ARG A 304 -5.17 3.14 18.43
C ARG A 304 -5.55 2.45 19.74
N SER A 305 -5.40 3.17 20.84
CA SER A 305 -5.85 2.76 22.17
C SER A 305 -7.38 2.79 22.31
#